data_1272f369b9aa9bbd92fd6c444eb6cdc0
#
_entry.id   1272f369b9aa9bbd92fd6c444eb6cdc0
#
_cell.length_a   1.000
_cell.length_b   1.000
_cell.length_c   1.000
_cell.angle_alpha   90.00
_cell.angle_beta   90.00
_cell.angle_gamma   90.00
#
_symmetry.space_group_name_H-M   'P 1'
#
loop_
_entity.id
_entity.type
_entity.pdbx_description
1 polymer ?
#
loop_
_entity_poly.entity_id
_entity_poly.type
_entity_poly.pdbx_seq_one_letter_code
_entity_poly.pdbx_strand_id
1 'polypeptide(L)'
;MNIVPTNISYNSNLLKQNIISLHKLYPFIQVTNIGNSVLSNNIFAIKLGKGKRKVFYSGSFHANEWITSILFLEFLYEYCTAIQNNSTIWNFSARRLFDSVSI
;
A
#
# COMPACT_ATOMS: atom_id res chain seq x y z
N MET A 1 -2.74 15.15 5.35
CA MET A 1 -2.54 15.39 3.91
C MET A 1 -2.60 14.07 3.16
N ASN A 2 -3.40 14.00 2.14
CA ASN A 2 -3.55 12.79 1.34
C ASN A 2 -2.56 12.81 0.17
N ILE A 3 -1.64 11.87 0.15
CA ILE A 3 -0.63 11.79 -0.92
C ILE A 3 -1.11 10.97 -2.12
N VAL A 4 -2.26 10.31 -2.00
CA VAL A 4 -2.82 9.49 -3.08
C VAL A 4 -3.91 10.30 -3.79
N PRO A 5 -3.74 10.63 -5.08
CA PRO A 5 -4.77 11.38 -5.79
C PRO A 5 -6.00 10.51 -6.05
N THR A 6 -7.18 11.07 -5.79
CA THR A 6 -8.44 10.33 -5.95
C THR A 6 -9.36 10.93 -7.03
N ASN A 7 -8.94 12.03 -7.64
CA ASN A 7 -9.76 12.78 -8.60
C ASN A 7 -9.22 12.77 -10.03
N ILE A 8 -8.24 11.92 -10.32
CA ILE A 8 -7.64 11.81 -11.66
C ILE A 8 -7.47 10.34 -12.04
N SER A 9 -7.35 10.09 -13.34
CA SER A 9 -7.03 8.75 -13.82
C SER A 9 -5.63 8.34 -13.35
N TYR A 10 -5.51 7.11 -12.90
CA TYR A 10 -4.27 6.60 -12.33
C TYR A 10 -3.45 5.87 -13.38
N ASN A 11 -2.12 5.97 -13.29
CA ASN A 11 -1.20 5.27 -14.18
C ASN A 11 0.04 4.77 -13.42
N SER A 12 0.92 4.05 -14.12
CA SER A 12 2.12 3.45 -13.50
C SER A 12 3.06 4.49 -12.90
N ASN A 13 3.17 5.67 -13.49
CA ASN A 13 4.06 6.72 -12.98
C ASN A 13 3.54 7.27 -11.66
N LEU A 14 2.24 7.52 -11.56
CA LEU A 14 1.61 7.98 -10.33
C LEU A 14 1.72 6.91 -9.25
N LEU A 15 1.51 5.65 -9.59
CA LEU A 15 1.66 4.54 -8.66
C LEU A 15 3.07 4.50 -8.09
N LYS A 16 4.08 4.57 -8.93
CA LYS A 16 5.49 4.56 -8.51
C LYS A 16 5.81 5.73 -7.59
N GLN A 17 5.36 6.93 -7.94
CA GLN A 17 5.58 8.12 -7.11
C GLN A 17 4.92 8.00 -5.75
N ASN A 18 3.70 7.48 -5.70
CA ASN A 18 2.98 7.31 -4.44
C ASN A 18 3.63 6.25 -3.56
N ILE A 19 4.10 5.15 -4.13
CA ILE A 19 4.82 4.12 -3.38
C ILE A 19 6.11 4.67 -2.79
N ILE A 20 6.86 5.44 -3.56
CA ILE A 20 8.09 6.09 -3.08
C ILE A 20 7.78 7.05 -1.93
N SER A 21 6.74 7.86 -2.07
CA SER A 21 6.32 8.80 -1.03
C SER A 21 5.91 8.09 0.26
N LEU A 22 5.13 7.01 0.14
CA LEU A 22 4.71 6.22 1.30
C LEU A 22 5.90 5.59 2.01
N HIS A 23 6.85 5.06 1.24
CA HIS A 23 8.04 4.43 1.83
C HIS A 23 8.93 5.43 2.56
N LYS A 24 9.01 6.67 2.06
CA LYS A 24 9.74 7.73 2.75
C LYS A 24 9.09 8.11 4.07
N LEU A 25 7.76 8.22 4.10
CA LEU A 25 7.01 8.57 5.30
C LEU A 25 6.98 7.44 6.32
N TYR A 26 6.92 6.21 5.83
CA TYR A 26 6.75 5.02 6.68
C TYR A 26 7.79 3.96 6.29
N PRO A 27 9.04 4.07 6.79
CA PRO A 27 10.11 3.15 6.40
C PRO A 27 9.89 1.69 6.79
N PHE A 28 8.92 1.41 7.66
CA PHE A 28 8.60 0.05 8.05
C PHE A 28 7.81 -0.73 6.99
N ILE A 29 7.38 -0.08 5.91
CA ILE A 29 6.80 -0.76 4.76
C ILE A 29 7.94 -1.42 3.97
N GLN A 30 7.73 -2.67 3.54
CA GLN A 30 8.68 -3.34 2.66
C GLN A 30 8.19 -3.24 1.23
N VAL A 31 9.01 -2.68 0.35
CA VAL A 31 8.69 -2.52 -1.07
C VAL A 31 9.69 -3.33 -1.89
N THR A 32 9.18 -4.22 -2.74
CA THR A 32 10.02 -5.10 -3.57
C THR A 32 9.53 -5.03 -5.01
N ASN A 33 10.47 -4.97 -5.96
CA ASN A 33 10.17 -5.15 -7.37
C ASN A 33 10.17 -6.65 -7.66
N ILE A 34 9.00 -7.21 -7.99
CA ILE A 34 8.86 -8.64 -8.23
C ILE A 34 8.88 -9.00 -9.71
N GLY A 35 9.02 -8.04 -10.60
CA GLY A 35 9.12 -8.29 -12.04
C GLY A 35 8.88 -7.02 -12.83
N ASN A 36 8.85 -7.18 -14.14
CA ASN A 36 8.57 -6.10 -15.07
C ASN A 36 7.41 -6.47 -15.98
N SER A 37 6.59 -5.48 -16.33
CA SER A 37 5.53 -5.67 -17.30
C SER A 37 6.08 -5.77 -18.72
N VAL A 38 5.20 -6.04 -19.68
CA VAL A 38 5.57 -6.10 -21.11
C VAL A 38 6.25 -4.81 -21.57
N LEU A 39 5.83 -3.66 -21.04
CA LEU A 39 6.40 -2.35 -21.35
C LEU A 39 7.55 -1.98 -20.42
N SER A 40 8.12 -2.93 -19.71
CA SER A 40 9.24 -2.76 -18.78
C SER A 40 8.94 -1.85 -17.57
N ASN A 41 7.69 -1.70 -17.21
CA ASN A 41 7.31 -1.04 -15.96
C ASN A 41 7.49 -1.98 -14.79
N ASN A 42 7.94 -1.46 -13.65
CA ASN A 42 8.13 -2.26 -12.45
C ASN A 42 6.81 -2.77 -11.91
N ILE A 43 6.79 -4.02 -11.44
CA ILE A 43 5.68 -4.59 -10.70
C ILE A 43 6.10 -4.63 -9.24
N PHE A 44 5.37 -3.90 -8.39
CA PHE A 44 5.74 -3.75 -6.98
C PHE A 44 4.93 -4.70 -6.09
N ALA A 45 5.61 -5.29 -5.12
CA ALA A 45 4.98 -5.94 -3.98
C ALA A 45 5.25 -5.10 -2.73
N ILE A 46 4.22 -4.82 -1.96
CA ILE A 46 4.30 -4.07 -0.72
C ILE A 46 3.91 -5.00 0.41
N LYS A 47 4.77 -5.10 1.43
CA LYS A 47 4.49 -5.91 2.61
C LYS A 47 4.44 -5.03 3.83
N LEU A 48 3.41 -5.20 4.64
CA LEU A 48 3.20 -4.46 5.88
C LEU A 48 2.82 -5.44 6.98
N GLY A 49 3.53 -5.36 8.10
CA GLY A 49 3.27 -6.22 9.23
C GLY A 49 4.25 -7.36 9.35
N LYS A 50 4.32 -7.96 10.54
CA LYS A 50 5.26 -9.04 10.85
C LYS A 50 4.58 -10.26 11.47
N GLY A 51 3.25 -10.30 11.45
CA GLY A 51 2.48 -11.39 12.02
C GLY A 51 2.55 -12.67 11.19
N LYS A 52 2.22 -13.78 11.81
CA LYS A 52 2.22 -15.08 11.14
C LYS A 52 1.02 -15.28 10.22
N ARG A 53 -0.11 -14.62 10.52
CA ARG A 53 -1.30 -14.69 9.68
C ARG A 53 -1.10 -13.79 8.48
N LYS A 54 -1.16 -14.36 7.28
CA LYS A 54 -0.88 -13.64 6.05
C LYS A 54 -2.16 -13.37 5.26
N VAL A 55 -2.27 -12.16 4.73
CA VAL A 55 -3.37 -11.74 3.86
C VAL A 55 -2.78 -11.14 2.59
N PHE A 56 -3.34 -11.48 1.44
CA PHE A 56 -2.86 -11.01 0.15
C PHE A 56 -3.97 -10.25 -0.58
N TYR A 57 -3.62 -9.08 -1.10
CA TYR A 57 -4.49 -8.27 -1.96
C TYR A 57 -3.78 -7.95 -3.26
N SER A 58 -4.52 -7.93 -4.37
CA SER A 58 -3.99 -7.53 -5.66
C SER A 58 -4.86 -6.43 -6.26
N GLY A 59 -4.24 -5.35 -6.70
CA GLY A 59 -4.94 -4.21 -7.30
C GLY A 59 -4.71 -4.16 -8.81
N SER A 60 -5.68 -3.61 -9.54
CA SER A 60 -5.62 -3.40 -10.99
C SER A 60 -5.30 -4.67 -11.76
N PHE A 61 -5.89 -5.79 -11.37
CA PHE A 61 -5.69 -7.07 -12.05
C PHE A 61 -6.11 -6.98 -13.52
N HIS A 62 -7.20 -6.25 -13.80
CA HIS A 62 -7.59 -5.86 -15.16
C HIS A 62 -7.34 -4.36 -15.34
N ALA A 63 -6.94 -3.95 -16.54
CA ALA A 63 -6.51 -2.58 -16.82
C ALA A 63 -7.57 -1.52 -16.51
N ASN A 64 -8.86 -1.86 -16.62
CA ASN A 64 -9.95 -0.92 -16.32
C ASN A 64 -10.28 -0.82 -14.82
N GLU A 65 -9.53 -1.52 -13.96
CA GLU A 65 -9.74 -1.52 -12.52
C GLU A 65 -8.70 -0.69 -11.78
N TRP A 66 -8.21 0.37 -12.40
CA TRP A 66 -7.15 1.21 -11.83
C TRP A 66 -7.50 1.78 -10.46
N ILE A 67 -8.79 1.94 -10.15
CA ILE A 67 -9.24 2.48 -8.87
C ILE A 67 -8.89 1.54 -7.70
N THR A 68 -8.73 0.25 -7.94
CA THR A 68 -8.36 -0.69 -6.87
C THR A 68 -6.96 -0.42 -6.34
N SER A 69 -6.03 0.03 -7.19
CA SER A 69 -4.70 0.45 -6.74
C SER A 69 -4.77 1.68 -5.85
N ILE A 70 -5.61 2.65 -6.20
CA ILE A 70 -5.83 3.85 -5.38
C ILE A 70 -6.39 3.45 -4.01
N LEU A 71 -7.38 2.56 -3.98
CA LEU A 71 -8.00 2.12 -2.73
C LEU A 71 -6.98 1.43 -1.82
N PHE A 72 -6.14 0.57 -2.37
CA PHE A 72 -5.13 -0.12 -1.58
C PHE A 72 -4.08 0.85 -1.02
N LEU A 73 -3.65 1.83 -1.80
CA LEU A 73 -2.69 2.83 -1.34
C LEU A 73 -3.29 3.74 -0.27
N GLU A 74 -4.56 4.12 -0.41
CA GLU A 74 -5.27 4.87 0.62
C GLU A 74 -5.37 4.09 1.92
N PHE A 75 -5.73 2.80 1.83
CA PHE A 75 -5.77 1.93 2.99
C PHE A 75 -4.40 1.83 3.66
N LEU A 76 -3.33 1.65 2.88
CA LEU A 76 -1.97 1.60 3.42
C LEU A 76 -1.60 2.91 4.12
N TYR A 77 -1.94 4.04 3.52
CA TYR A 77 -1.66 5.34 4.12
C TYR A 77 -2.36 5.48 5.48
N GLU A 78 -3.64 5.14 5.55
CA GLU A 78 -4.41 5.20 6.80
C GLU A 78 -3.86 4.24 7.85
N TYR A 79 -3.54 3.03 7.44
CA TYR A 79 -3.01 2.01 8.34
C TYR A 79 -1.64 2.43 8.89
N CYS A 80 -0.74 2.88 8.02
CA CYS A 80 0.60 3.33 8.43
C CYS A 80 0.53 4.54 9.35
N THR A 81 -0.36 5.48 9.08
CA THR A 81 -0.59 6.63 9.94
C THR A 81 -1.06 6.19 11.33
N ALA A 82 -1.99 5.24 11.39
CA ALA A 82 -2.48 4.71 12.66
C ALA A 82 -1.39 3.97 13.43
N ILE A 83 -0.53 3.21 12.75
CA ILE A 83 0.61 2.54 13.40
C ILE A 83 1.57 3.57 13.99
N GLN A 84 1.92 4.59 13.23
CA GLN A 84 2.87 5.61 13.66
C GLN A 84 2.35 6.40 14.86
N ASN A 85 1.06 6.71 14.88
CA ASN A 85 0.43 7.49 15.93
C ASN A 85 -0.08 6.63 17.09
N ASN A 86 0.14 5.33 17.05
CA ASN A 86 -0.36 4.38 18.06
C ASN A 86 -1.88 4.51 18.24
N SER A 87 -2.60 4.63 17.14
CA SER A 87 -4.05 4.78 17.14
C SER A 87 -4.75 3.53 16.61
N THR A 88 -6.03 3.64 16.37
CA THR A 88 -6.85 2.51 15.91
C THR A 88 -7.24 2.66 14.45
N ILE A 89 -7.51 1.53 13.81
CA ILE A 89 -8.15 1.47 12.50
C ILE A 89 -9.34 0.51 12.65
N TRP A 90 -10.55 1.01 12.35
CA TRP A 90 -11.80 0.27 12.54
C TRP A 90 -11.94 -0.35 13.94
N ASN A 91 -11.60 0.43 14.97
CA ASN A 91 -11.66 0.04 16.39
C ASN A 91 -10.63 -1.02 16.80
N PHE A 92 -9.68 -1.37 15.94
CA PHE A 92 -8.58 -2.25 16.29
C PHE A 92 -7.30 -1.46 16.47
N SER A 93 -6.47 -1.83 17.44
CA SER A 93 -5.15 -1.22 17.59
C SER A 93 -4.30 -1.55 16.37
N ALA A 94 -3.84 -0.50 15.68
CA ALA A 94 -3.03 -0.69 14.46
C ALA A 94 -1.72 -1.40 14.76
N ARG A 95 -1.08 -1.13 15.90
CA ARG A 95 0.17 -1.80 16.28
C ARG A 95 -0.03 -3.28 16.60
N ARG A 96 -1.15 -3.64 17.22
CA ARG A 96 -1.45 -5.04 17.49
C ARG A 96 -1.73 -5.79 16.19
N LEU A 97 -2.41 -5.17 15.24
CA LEU A 97 -2.61 -5.77 13.92
C LEU A 97 -1.28 -5.94 13.20
N PHE A 98 -0.39 -4.97 13.27
CA PHE A 98 0.94 -5.04 12.68
C PHE A 98 1.73 -6.25 13.21
N ASP A 99 1.61 -6.53 14.50
CA ASP A 99 2.30 -7.66 15.14
C ASP A 99 1.63 -9.01 14.86
N SER A 100 0.34 -9.02 14.54
CA SER A 100 -0.46 -10.25 14.43
C SER A 100 -0.66 -10.70 12.97
N VAL A 101 -0.69 -9.76 12.03
CA VAL A 101 -1.02 -10.02 10.63
C VAL A 101 0.04 -9.38 9.73
N SER A 102 0.38 -10.05 8.63
CA SER A 102 1.16 -9.43 7.56
C SER A 102 0.30 -9.37 6.29
N ILE A 103 0.31 -8.21 5.65
CA ILE A 103 -0.44 -7.93 4.43
C ILE A 103 0.54 -7.72 3.29
#